data_bbd931593ea9be238a154b88aff0889e
#
_entry.id   bbd931593ea9be238a154b88aff0889e
#
_cell.length_a   1.000
_cell.length_b   1.000
_cell.length_c   1.000
_cell.angle_alpha   90.00
_cell.angle_beta   90.00
_cell.angle_gamma   90.00
#
_symmetry.space_group_name_H-M   'P 1'
#
loop_
_entity.id
_entity.type
_entity.pdbx_description
1 polymer ?
#
loop_
_entity_poly.entity_id
_entity_poly.type
_entity_poly.pdbx_seq_one_letter_code
_entity_poly.pdbx_strand_id
1 'polypeptide(L)'
;LPISDVAGSLPLALLGARQGHNAYVRPSGHWAARYVPAHVRRYPFVLAEHAPADGAVGTASRLVMVDADAPHLVSEGGLALFESDGSPSQVLQQVQQVLVMLERDSDHTLKLVRQIEDAGLLVERVLKVTPRTGQPVGLQGLRVVDEARLAALEPAALQALQQSGALRLVYAHLLSMANLLDGPLVEGVAVAADAAAAGSGSSGSISFEGIDWSKF
;
A
#
# COMPACT_ATOMS: atom_id res chain seq x y z
N LEU A 1 -6.83 -0.13 -9.74
CA LEU A 1 -5.72 0.80 -9.59
C LEU A 1 -6.22 2.22 -9.79
N PRO A 2 -6.53 2.93 -8.75
CA PRO A 2 -6.83 4.34 -8.84
C PRO A 2 -5.54 5.13 -8.91
N ILE A 3 -5.61 6.18 -9.67
CA ILE A 3 -4.48 7.01 -10.01
C ILE A 3 -4.89 8.43 -9.74
N SER A 4 -4.18 9.09 -8.82
CA SER A 4 -4.32 10.52 -8.62
C SER A 4 -3.44 11.28 -9.60
N ASP A 5 -3.93 12.39 -10.12
CA ASP A 5 -3.24 13.26 -11.07
C ASP A 5 -2.03 14.02 -10.49
N VAL A 6 -1.69 13.78 -9.24
CA VAL A 6 -0.56 14.44 -8.58
C VAL A 6 0.66 13.54 -8.65
N ALA A 7 1.61 13.87 -9.50
CA ALA A 7 2.96 13.32 -9.61
C ALA A 7 3.11 11.84 -10.06
N GLY A 8 2.26 11.39 -10.98
CA GLY A 8 2.42 10.07 -11.61
C GLY A 8 1.46 9.03 -11.04
N SER A 9 1.04 8.19 -11.96
CA SER A 9 0.03 7.16 -11.71
C SER A 9 0.57 6.03 -10.86
N LEU A 10 0.18 5.94 -9.59
CA LEU A 10 0.53 4.82 -8.71
C LEU A 10 -0.64 3.86 -8.52
N PRO A 11 -0.39 2.54 -8.45
CA PRO A 11 -1.39 1.59 -8.02
C PRO A 11 -1.82 1.87 -6.58
N LEU A 12 -3.13 1.90 -6.33
CA LEU A 12 -3.67 2.05 -4.98
C LEU A 12 -4.30 0.73 -4.50
N ALA A 13 -4.04 0.36 -3.27
CA ALA A 13 -4.79 -0.69 -2.60
C ALA A 13 -6.04 -0.08 -1.95
N LEU A 14 -7.21 -0.56 -2.34
CA LEU A 14 -8.46 -0.16 -1.70
C LEU A 14 -8.63 -0.93 -0.40
N LEU A 15 -8.45 -0.25 0.72
CA LEU A 15 -8.57 -0.85 2.05
C LEU A 15 -9.95 -0.63 2.66
N GLY A 16 -10.75 0.28 2.11
CA GLY A 16 -12.10 0.57 2.55
C GLY A 16 -12.87 1.36 1.49
N ALA A 17 -14.18 1.28 1.52
CA ALA A 17 -15.07 2.03 0.66
C ALA A 17 -15.56 3.35 1.32
N ARG A 18 -15.29 3.57 2.60
CA ARG A 18 -15.68 4.74 3.37
C ARG A 18 -14.50 5.31 4.14
N GLN A 19 -14.49 6.61 4.31
CA GLN A 19 -13.47 7.29 5.11
C GLN A 19 -13.47 6.77 6.55
N GLY A 20 -12.28 6.56 7.12
CA GLY A 20 -12.11 6.08 8.49
C GLY A 20 -12.41 4.59 8.70
N HIS A 21 -12.75 3.84 7.65
CA HIS A 21 -13.05 2.42 7.74
C HIS A 21 -12.10 1.58 6.91
N ASN A 22 -11.43 0.63 7.56
CA ASN A 22 -10.57 -0.37 6.91
C ASN A 22 -11.26 -1.73 6.95
N ALA A 23 -11.65 -2.26 5.80
CA ALA A 23 -12.36 -3.53 5.65
C ALA A 23 -11.49 -4.76 5.96
N TYR A 24 -10.17 -4.58 6.08
CA TYR A 24 -9.21 -5.65 6.33
C TYR A 24 -8.74 -5.71 7.79
N VAL A 25 -9.19 -4.78 8.64
CA VAL A 25 -8.89 -4.81 10.08
C VAL A 25 -10.14 -5.27 10.84
N ARG A 26 -10.01 -6.39 11.55
CA ARG A 26 -11.08 -6.92 12.39
C ARG A 26 -11.27 -6.07 13.66
N PRO A 27 -12.39 -6.16 14.37
CA PRO A 27 -12.60 -5.47 15.65
C PRO A 27 -11.53 -5.79 16.70
N SER A 28 -10.92 -6.98 16.62
CA SER A 28 -9.81 -7.40 17.46
C SER A 28 -8.47 -6.73 17.12
N GLY A 29 -8.42 -5.85 16.08
CA GLY A 29 -7.20 -5.25 15.57
C GLY A 29 -6.41 -6.12 14.59
N HIS A 30 -6.78 -7.38 14.39
CA HIS A 30 -6.07 -8.28 13.50
C HIS A 30 -6.33 -7.97 12.02
N TRP A 31 -5.28 -8.08 11.21
CA TRP A 31 -5.38 -7.99 9.77
C TRP A 31 -6.03 -9.25 9.17
N ALA A 32 -7.08 -9.07 8.38
CA ALA A 32 -7.91 -10.18 7.88
C ALA A 32 -7.42 -10.78 6.55
N ALA A 33 -6.50 -10.14 5.87
CA ALA A 33 -5.97 -10.64 4.60
C ALA A 33 -4.61 -11.31 4.77
N ARG A 34 -4.22 -12.09 3.77
CA ARG A 34 -2.93 -12.80 3.75
C ARG A 34 -1.72 -11.86 3.64
N TYR A 35 -1.89 -10.69 3.04
CA TYR A 35 -0.82 -9.75 2.79
C TYR A 35 -1.17 -8.37 3.38
N VAL A 36 -0.27 -7.83 4.18
CA VAL A 36 -0.35 -6.45 4.67
C VAL A 36 0.37 -5.53 3.66
N PRO A 37 -0.29 -4.51 3.12
CA PRO A 37 0.35 -3.59 2.17
C PRO A 37 1.64 -2.99 2.72
N ALA A 38 2.65 -2.87 1.87
CA ALA A 38 3.98 -2.40 2.26
C ALA A 38 3.96 -1.03 2.94
N HIS A 39 3.10 -0.12 2.48
CA HIS A 39 2.93 1.20 3.10
C HIS A 39 2.37 1.14 4.53
N VAL A 40 1.58 0.11 4.86
CA VAL A 40 1.12 -0.13 6.24
C VAL A 40 2.24 -0.73 7.06
N ARG A 41 2.97 -1.70 6.50
CA ARG A 41 4.05 -2.40 7.20
C ARG A 41 5.24 -1.51 7.56
N ARG A 42 5.55 -0.50 6.73
CA ARG A 42 6.68 0.41 6.99
C ARG A 42 6.44 1.36 8.17
N TYR A 43 5.17 1.55 8.58
CA TYR A 43 4.86 2.42 9.70
C TYR A 43 5.54 1.94 10.99
N PRO A 44 6.18 2.82 11.75
CA PRO A 44 6.14 4.29 11.73
C PRO A 44 7.27 4.95 10.92
N PHE A 45 8.00 4.21 10.11
CA PHE A 45 9.18 4.72 9.42
C PHE A 45 8.87 5.18 8.00
N VAL A 46 9.54 6.25 7.57
CA VAL A 46 9.52 6.74 6.19
C VAL A 46 10.94 7.10 5.76
N LEU A 47 11.22 6.94 4.45
CA LEU A 47 12.44 7.46 3.84
C LEU A 47 12.12 8.84 3.25
N ALA A 48 12.90 9.84 3.61
CA ALA A 48 12.78 11.19 3.10
C ALA A 48 14.07 11.62 2.41
N GLU A 49 13.94 12.37 1.32
CA GLU A 49 15.09 13.04 0.73
C GLU A 49 15.41 14.30 1.53
N HIS A 50 16.65 14.43 1.94
CA HIS A 50 17.16 15.63 2.57
C HIS A 50 17.99 16.41 1.54
N ALA A 51 17.45 17.56 1.12
CA ALA A 51 18.22 18.51 0.35
C ALA A 51 19.24 19.17 1.29
N PRO A 52 20.52 19.29 0.89
CA PRO A 52 21.50 20.02 1.71
C PRO A 52 21.03 21.45 1.92
N ALA A 53 21.10 21.93 3.15
CA ALA A 53 20.87 23.33 3.47
C ALA A 53 21.92 24.18 2.72
N ASP A 54 21.50 25.35 2.23
CA ASP A 54 22.38 26.39 1.65
C ASP A 54 22.98 26.12 0.25
N GLY A 55 22.23 25.52 -0.67
CA GLY A 55 22.63 25.49 -2.08
C GLY A 55 23.95 24.76 -2.35
N ALA A 56 24.45 23.98 -1.42
CA ALA A 56 25.60 23.12 -1.61
C ALA A 56 25.27 22.08 -2.68
N VAL A 57 26.10 21.99 -3.72
CA VAL A 57 26.06 20.92 -4.74
C VAL A 57 26.49 19.63 -4.05
N GLY A 58 25.55 18.95 -3.36
CA GLY A 58 25.76 17.68 -2.74
C GLY A 58 24.67 16.70 -3.21
N THR A 59 25.02 15.43 -3.29
CA THR A 59 24.04 14.35 -3.50
C THR A 59 23.00 14.40 -2.40
N ALA A 60 21.71 14.45 -2.77
CA ALA A 60 20.61 14.35 -1.81
C ALA A 60 20.84 13.15 -0.89
N SER A 61 20.92 13.41 0.41
CA SER A 61 21.04 12.33 1.40
C SER A 61 19.65 11.82 1.75
N ARG A 62 19.55 10.52 1.99
CA ARG A 62 18.30 9.89 2.42
C ARG A 62 18.32 9.73 3.92
N LEU A 63 17.27 10.22 4.57
CA LEU A 63 17.09 10.12 6.01
C LEU A 63 15.92 9.19 6.31
N VAL A 64 16.10 8.31 7.28
CA VAL A 64 14.99 7.59 7.89
C VAL A 64 14.34 8.51 8.91
N MET A 65 13.08 8.82 8.68
CA MET A 65 12.25 9.55 9.62
C MET A 65 11.31 8.58 10.34
N VAL A 66 10.94 8.91 11.55
CA VAL A 66 10.01 8.13 12.37
C VAL A 66 8.89 9.03 12.88
N ASP A 67 7.67 8.51 12.88
CA ASP A 67 6.54 9.15 13.55
C ASP A 67 6.73 9.00 15.07
N ALA A 68 7.10 10.10 15.73
CA ALA A 68 7.40 10.11 17.15
C ALA A 68 6.17 9.82 18.03
N ASP A 69 4.97 10.07 17.51
CA ASP A 69 3.70 9.84 18.22
C ASP A 69 3.16 8.43 18.02
N ALA A 70 3.91 7.56 17.31
CA ALA A 70 3.49 6.20 17.06
C ALA A 70 3.37 5.40 18.39
N PRO A 71 2.21 4.78 18.66
CA PRO A 71 1.92 4.16 19.97
C PRO A 71 2.81 2.96 20.31
N HIS A 72 3.53 2.42 19.34
CA HIS A 72 4.48 1.31 19.54
C HIS A 72 5.94 1.78 19.66
N LEU A 73 6.21 3.08 19.59
CA LEU A 73 7.48 3.65 20.01
C LEU A 73 7.44 3.87 21.52
N VAL A 74 8.31 3.19 22.21
CA VAL A 74 8.41 3.25 23.67
C VAL A 74 9.84 3.58 24.08
N SER A 75 10.01 4.29 25.19
CA SER A 75 11.34 4.66 25.73
C SER A 75 12.01 3.48 26.43
N GLU A 76 11.22 2.50 26.90
CA GLU A 76 11.71 1.35 27.67
C GLU A 76 10.99 0.06 27.25
N GLY A 77 11.68 -1.08 27.35
CA GLY A 77 11.10 -2.40 27.12
C GLY A 77 10.88 -2.78 25.64
N GLY A 78 11.27 -1.92 24.69
CA GLY A 78 11.24 -2.18 23.26
C GLY A 78 12.57 -2.63 22.69
N LEU A 79 12.59 -2.89 21.36
CA LEU A 79 13.85 -3.11 20.63
C LEU A 79 14.54 -1.75 20.42
N ALA A 80 15.82 -1.68 20.79
CA ALA A 80 16.60 -0.47 20.62
C ALA A 80 16.81 -0.14 19.12
N LEU A 81 16.62 1.13 18.75
CA LEU A 81 16.93 1.60 17.40
C LEU A 81 18.40 1.97 17.23
N PHE A 82 19.08 2.29 18.32
CA PHE A 82 20.50 2.64 18.35
C PHE A 82 21.24 1.81 19.40
N GLU A 83 22.49 1.51 19.10
CA GLU A 83 23.41 0.90 20.04
C GLU A 83 23.92 1.95 21.07
N SER A 84 24.61 1.50 22.11
CA SER A 84 25.12 2.38 23.17
C SER A 84 26.15 3.41 22.68
N ASP A 85 26.80 3.15 21.56
CA ASP A 85 27.77 4.05 20.90
C ASP A 85 27.10 5.03 19.91
N GLY A 86 25.74 5.00 19.78
CA GLY A 86 24.99 5.83 18.87
C GLY A 86 24.90 5.31 17.44
N SER A 87 25.48 4.15 17.14
CA SER A 87 25.36 3.51 15.83
C SER A 87 23.97 2.88 15.64
N PRO A 88 23.47 2.77 14.40
CA PRO A 88 22.20 2.10 14.13
C PRO A 88 22.23 0.64 14.56
N SER A 89 21.24 0.21 15.33
CA SER A 89 21.08 -1.19 15.70
C SER A 89 20.75 -2.07 14.48
N GLN A 90 20.83 -3.38 14.63
CA GLN A 90 20.44 -4.32 13.58
C GLN A 90 18.98 -4.11 13.14
N VAL A 91 18.08 -3.77 14.06
CA VAL A 91 16.67 -3.47 13.75
C VAL A 91 16.56 -2.26 12.83
N LEU A 92 17.23 -1.16 13.18
CA LEU A 92 17.18 0.06 12.36
C LEU A 92 17.84 -0.16 10.99
N GLN A 93 18.90 -0.95 10.91
CA GLN A 93 19.53 -1.33 9.63
C GLN A 93 18.56 -2.13 8.74
N GLN A 94 17.80 -3.08 9.31
CA GLN A 94 16.77 -3.82 8.58
C GLN A 94 15.65 -2.90 8.08
N VAL A 95 15.19 -1.97 8.92
CA VAL A 95 14.21 -0.95 8.52
C VAL A 95 14.73 -0.13 7.34
N GLN A 96 15.97 0.35 7.39
CA GLN A 96 16.59 1.09 6.28
C GLN A 96 16.60 0.28 4.99
N GLN A 97 16.98 -0.99 5.04
CA GLN A 97 16.99 -1.87 3.87
C GLN A 97 15.60 -2.03 3.26
N VAL A 98 14.58 -2.24 4.10
CA VAL A 98 13.19 -2.36 3.64
C VAL A 98 12.71 -1.06 3.00
N LEU A 99 13.00 0.09 3.58
CA LEU A 99 12.59 1.39 3.04
C LEU A 99 13.24 1.68 1.68
N VAL A 100 14.53 1.39 1.53
CA VAL A 100 15.25 1.54 0.25
C VAL A 100 14.69 0.59 -0.81
N MET A 101 14.38 -0.65 -0.43
CA MET A 101 13.75 -1.61 -1.33
C MET A 101 12.37 -1.11 -1.79
N LEU A 102 11.54 -0.60 -0.86
CA LEU A 102 10.21 -0.07 -1.19
C LEU A 102 10.27 1.12 -2.16
N GLU A 103 11.25 2.00 -1.99
CA GLU A 103 11.46 3.13 -2.90
C GLU A 103 11.81 2.64 -4.30
N ARG A 104 12.79 1.73 -4.40
CA ARG A 104 13.18 1.12 -5.68
C ARG A 104 12.01 0.42 -6.37
N ASP A 105 11.21 -0.32 -5.62
CA ASP A 105 10.05 -1.03 -6.15
C ASP A 105 8.94 -0.06 -6.58
N SER A 106 8.79 1.06 -5.88
CA SER A 106 7.88 2.15 -6.27
C SER A 106 8.29 2.77 -7.60
N ASP A 107 9.58 3.09 -7.78
CA ASP A 107 10.11 3.62 -9.04
C ASP A 107 9.93 2.64 -10.21
N HIS A 108 10.17 1.36 -9.95
CA HIS A 108 9.94 0.32 -10.95
C HIS A 108 8.45 0.24 -11.32
N THR A 109 7.57 0.26 -10.32
CA THR A 109 6.11 0.22 -10.51
C THR A 109 5.62 1.42 -11.32
N LEU A 110 6.13 2.62 -11.04
CA LEU A 110 5.81 3.83 -11.82
C LEU A 110 6.15 3.66 -13.30
N LYS A 111 7.31 3.06 -13.61
CA LYS A 111 7.70 2.77 -15.00
C LYS A 111 6.74 1.80 -15.68
N LEU A 112 6.31 0.75 -14.98
CA LEU A 112 5.34 -0.21 -15.49
C LEU A 112 3.97 0.44 -15.74
N VAL A 113 3.49 1.28 -14.82
CA VAL A 113 2.20 1.97 -14.96
C VAL A 113 2.25 2.95 -16.13
N ARG A 114 3.34 3.70 -16.33
CA ARG A 114 3.50 4.57 -17.50
C ARG A 114 3.38 3.79 -18.81
N GLN A 115 3.98 2.61 -18.91
CA GLN A 115 3.85 1.77 -20.11
C GLN A 115 2.41 1.30 -20.36
N ILE A 116 1.64 0.99 -19.29
CA ILE A 116 0.22 0.66 -19.39
C ILE A 116 -0.58 1.88 -19.85
N GLU A 117 -0.24 3.06 -19.39
CA GLU A 117 -0.84 4.33 -19.76
C GLU A 117 -0.52 4.69 -21.22
N ASP A 118 0.74 4.61 -21.63
CA ASP A 118 1.21 4.85 -23.00
C ASP A 118 0.55 3.90 -24.01
N ALA A 119 0.25 2.66 -23.59
CA ALA A 119 -0.51 1.70 -24.37
C ALA A 119 -2.01 2.02 -24.44
N GLY A 120 -2.48 3.10 -23.79
CA GLY A 120 -3.88 3.55 -23.80
C GLY A 120 -4.84 2.63 -23.06
N LEU A 121 -4.35 1.76 -22.17
CA LEU A 121 -5.16 0.75 -21.49
C LEU A 121 -5.95 1.29 -20.31
N LEU A 122 -5.58 2.45 -19.76
CA LEU A 122 -6.23 3.02 -18.58
C LEU A 122 -7.43 3.89 -18.98
N VAL A 123 -8.55 3.63 -18.34
CA VAL A 123 -9.78 4.41 -18.48
C VAL A 123 -10.30 4.84 -17.12
N GLU A 124 -10.85 6.05 -17.06
CA GLU A 124 -11.52 6.53 -15.86
C GLU A 124 -12.83 5.78 -15.63
N ARG A 125 -13.06 5.31 -14.41
CA ARG A 125 -14.27 4.59 -14.02
C ARG A 125 -14.70 4.97 -12.62
N VAL A 126 -16.00 5.07 -12.42
CA VAL A 126 -16.61 5.09 -11.08
C VAL A 126 -16.80 3.64 -10.64
N LEU A 127 -16.05 3.22 -9.61
CA LEU A 127 -16.18 1.88 -9.06
C LEU A 127 -17.31 1.88 -8.02
N LYS A 128 -18.29 1.00 -8.21
CA LYS A 128 -19.39 0.83 -7.25
C LYS A 128 -19.09 -0.35 -6.35
N VAL A 129 -19.05 -0.09 -5.05
CA VAL A 129 -18.99 -1.13 -4.01
C VAL A 129 -20.38 -1.20 -3.38
N THR A 130 -21.00 -2.38 -3.45
CA THR A 130 -22.30 -2.62 -2.82
C THR A 130 -22.09 -3.49 -1.58
N PRO A 131 -22.03 -2.91 -0.37
CA PRO A 131 -21.89 -3.68 0.86
C PRO A 131 -23.09 -4.59 1.06
N ARG A 132 -22.92 -5.72 1.76
CA ARG A 132 -24.04 -6.60 2.13
C ARG A 132 -25.07 -5.87 3.00
N THR A 133 -24.63 -4.88 3.76
CA THR A 133 -25.49 -4.00 4.57
C THR A 133 -25.14 -2.54 4.30
N GLY A 134 -26.15 -1.69 4.11
CA GLY A 134 -25.98 -0.27 3.87
C GLY A 134 -26.15 0.13 2.38
N GLN A 135 -25.84 1.38 2.10
CA GLN A 135 -26.00 1.95 0.75
C GLN A 135 -24.76 1.70 -0.12
N PRO A 136 -24.96 1.51 -1.44
CA PRO A 136 -23.85 1.45 -2.38
C PRO A 136 -22.98 2.71 -2.31
N VAL A 137 -21.67 2.53 -2.45
CA VAL A 137 -20.68 3.60 -2.44
C VAL A 137 -20.00 3.67 -3.79
N GLY A 138 -19.98 4.86 -4.39
CA GLY A 138 -19.28 5.15 -5.64
C GLY A 138 -17.90 5.74 -5.34
N LEU A 139 -16.85 5.07 -5.78
CA LEU A 139 -15.47 5.55 -5.71
C LEU A 139 -15.13 6.22 -7.05
N GLN A 140 -14.83 7.51 -7.00
CA GLN A 140 -14.51 8.36 -8.18
C GLN A 140 -12.99 8.64 -8.22
N GLY A 141 -12.53 9.18 -9.36
CA GLY A 141 -11.14 9.54 -9.58
C GLY A 141 -10.23 8.32 -9.72
N LEU A 142 -10.77 7.19 -10.17
CA LEU A 142 -10.07 5.94 -10.34
C LEU A 142 -9.92 5.60 -11.82
N ARG A 143 -8.71 5.23 -12.23
CA ARG A 143 -8.48 4.66 -13.55
C ARG A 143 -8.25 3.15 -13.43
N VAL A 144 -8.84 2.40 -14.33
CA VAL A 144 -8.78 0.95 -14.39
C VAL A 144 -8.36 0.48 -15.78
N VAL A 145 -7.84 -0.72 -15.88
CA VAL A 145 -7.54 -1.33 -17.17
C VAL A 145 -8.85 -1.68 -17.89
N ASP A 146 -8.94 -1.30 -19.15
CA ASP A 146 -10.04 -1.67 -20.03
C ASP A 146 -9.70 -2.96 -20.79
N GLU A 147 -10.44 -4.03 -20.53
CA GLU A 147 -10.21 -5.35 -21.13
C GLU A 147 -10.42 -5.34 -22.64
N ALA A 148 -11.38 -4.55 -23.15
CA ALA A 148 -11.63 -4.47 -24.58
C ALA A 148 -10.45 -3.82 -25.31
N ARG A 149 -9.84 -2.79 -24.71
CA ARG A 149 -8.61 -2.17 -25.23
C ARG A 149 -7.44 -3.14 -25.16
N LEU A 150 -7.32 -3.91 -24.09
CA LEU A 150 -6.27 -4.93 -23.97
C LEU A 150 -6.40 -5.99 -25.06
N ALA A 151 -7.63 -6.47 -25.34
CA ALA A 151 -7.90 -7.45 -26.38
C ALA A 151 -7.67 -6.91 -27.80
N ALA A 152 -7.77 -5.59 -27.99
CA ALA A 152 -7.57 -4.91 -29.25
C ALA A 152 -6.13 -4.40 -29.47
N LEU A 153 -5.21 -4.69 -28.54
CA LEU A 153 -3.81 -4.26 -28.70
C LEU A 153 -3.16 -4.92 -29.89
N GLU A 154 -2.37 -4.14 -30.62
CA GLU A 154 -1.47 -4.64 -31.65
C GLU A 154 -0.44 -5.60 -31.05
N PRO A 155 -0.05 -6.68 -31.78
CA PRO A 155 0.87 -7.69 -31.26
C PRO A 155 2.19 -7.13 -30.74
N ALA A 156 2.74 -6.10 -31.36
CA ALA A 156 3.98 -5.47 -30.96
C ALA A 156 3.84 -4.76 -29.59
N ALA A 157 2.73 -4.07 -29.34
CA ALA A 157 2.45 -3.40 -28.07
C ALA A 157 2.24 -4.44 -26.94
N LEU A 158 1.52 -5.51 -27.21
CA LEU A 158 1.33 -6.59 -26.26
C LEU A 158 2.67 -7.27 -25.89
N GLN A 159 3.53 -7.50 -26.88
CA GLN A 159 4.87 -8.05 -26.67
C GLN A 159 5.74 -7.12 -25.80
N ALA A 160 5.69 -5.81 -26.03
CA ALA A 160 6.42 -4.83 -25.23
C ALA A 160 5.97 -4.84 -23.74
N LEU A 161 4.65 -4.90 -23.48
CA LEU A 161 4.10 -5.03 -22.13
C LEU A 161 4.50 -6.36 -21.47
N GLN A 162 4.60 -7.43 -22.23
CA GLN A 162 5.06 -8.72 -21.74
C GLN A 162 6.54 -8.69 -21.33
N GLN A 163 7.40 -8.15 -22.21
CA GLN A 163 8.84 -8.09 -21.99
C GLN A 163 9.22 -7.22 -20.79
N SER A 164 8.53 -6.10 -20.61
CA SER A 164 8.76 -5.21 -19.47
C SER A 164 8.22 -5.77 -18.14
N GLY A 165 7.27 -6.69 -18.18
CA GLY A 165 6.53 -7.18 -17.04
C GLY A 165 5.27 -6.38 -16.70
N ALA A 166 4.96 -5.31 -17.44
CA ALA A 166 3.76 -4.50 -17.24
C ALA A 166 2.46 -5.32 -17.43
N LEU A 167 2.48 -6.31 -18.34
CA LEU A 167 1.36 -7.20 -18.58
C LEU A 167 0.97 -8.00 -17.31
N ARG A 168 1.94 -8.36 -16.46
CA ARG A 168 1.64 -9.01 -15.16
C ARG A 168 0.85 -8.09 -14.23
N LEU A 169 1.20 -6.81 -14.21
CA LEU A 169 0.49 -5.82 -13.41
C LEU A 169 -0.94 -5.61 -13.94
N VAL A 170 -1.12 -5.60 -15.27
CA VAL A 170 -2.44 -5.56 -15.91
C VAL A 170 -3.33 -6.70 -15.45
N TYR A 171 -2.86 -7.95 -15.52
CA TYR A 171 -3.64 -9.11 -15.08
C TYR A 171 -3.88 -9.13 -13.57
N ALA A 172 -2.88 -8.74 -12.77
CA ALA A 172 -3.06 -8.62 -11.32
C ALA A 172 -4.15 -7.61 -10.97
N HIS A 173 -4.21 -6.47 -11.70
CA HIS A 173 -5.28 -5.50 -11.54
C HIS A 173 -6.65 -6.09 -11.92
N LEU A 174 -6.78 -6.69 -13.11
CA LEU A 174 -8.04 -7.27 -13.57
C LEU A 174 -8.57 -8.33 -12.60
N LEU A 175 -7.71 -9.24 -12.15
CA LEU A 175 -8.08 -10.24 -11.15
C LEU A 175 -8.50 -9.61 -9.81
N SER A 176 -7.86 -8.52 -9.41
CA SER A 176 -8.20 -7.82 -8.17
C SER A 176 -9.57 -7.16 -8.19
N MET A 177 -10.12 -6.87 -9.38
CA MET A 177 -11.45 -6.27 -9.53
C MET A 177 -12.57 -7.18 -9.02
N ALA A 178 -12.35 -8.51 -8.99
CA ALA A 178 -13.31 -9.46 -8.42
C ALA A 178 -13.59 -9.17 -6.93
N ASN A 179 -12.62 -8.60 -6.19
CA ASN A 179 -12.81 -8.22 -4.79
C ASN A 179 -13.84 -7.10 -4.56
N LEU A 180 -14.24 -6.40 -5.63
CA LEU A 180 -15.34 -5.42 -5.56
C LEU A 180 -16.73 -6.06 -5.55
N LEU A 181 -16.82 -7.33 -5.98
CA LEU A 181 -18.04 -8.11 -6.05
C LEU A 181 -18.18 -9.07 -4.87
N ASP A 182 -17.06 -9.65 -4.44
CA ASP A 182 -17.00 -10.62 -3.36
C ASP A 182 -15.66 -10.50 -2.62
N GLY A 183 -15.69 -9.96 -1.40
CA GLY A 183 -14.49 -9.74 -0.62
C GLY A 183 -14.70 -8.81 0.56
N PRO A 184 -13.66 -8.51 1.33
CA PRO A 184 -13.75 -7.70 2.55
C PRO A 184 -14.37 -6.32 2.34
N LEU A 185 -14.24 -5.72 1.17
CA LEU A 185 -14.88 -4.43 0.86
C LEU A 185 -16.41 -4.53 0.86
N VAL A 186 -16.95 -5.68 0.45
CA VAL A 186 -18.39 -5.97 0.44
C VAL A 186 -18.85 -6.44 1.81
N GLU A 187 -18.03 -7.23 2.52
CA GLU A 187 -18.33 -7.80 3.84
C GLU A 187 -18.11 -6.82 4.98
N GLY A 188 -17.25 -5.82 4.80
CA GLY A 188 -16.68 -4.97 5.84
C GLY A 188 -17.67 -4.19 6.74
N VAL A 189 -18.98 -4.28 6.48
CA VAL A 189 -20.01 -3.70 7.37
C VAL A 189 -20.48 -4.71 8.42
N ALA A 190 -20.37 -6.02 8.19
CA ALA A 190 -20.71 -7.04 9.19
C ALA A 190 -19.76 -7.03 10.39
N VAL A 191 -18.49 -6.59 10.15
CA VAL A 191 -17.46 -6.50 11.19
C VAL A 191 -17.74 -5.35 12.18
N ALA A 192 -18.44 -4.29 11.74
CA ALA A 192 -18.82 -3.18 12.64
C ALA A 192 -19.98 -3.53 13.58
N ALA A 193 -20.85 -4.49 13.21
CA ALA A 193 -21.95 -4.92 14.04
C ALA A 193 -21.47 -5.77 15.24
N ASP A 194 -20.41 -6.59 15.05
CA ASP A 194 -19.81 -7.37 16.14
C ASP A 194 -19.03 -6.50 17.14
N ALA A 195 -18.51 -5.33 16.69
CA ALA A 195 -17.83 -4.41 17.60
C ALA A 195 -18.74 -3.73 18.60
N ALA A 196 -20.04 -3.58 18.29
CA ALA A 196 -21.04 -3.03 19.22
C ALA A 196 -21.44 -4.03 20.33
N ALA A 197 -21.21 -5.33 20.11
CA ALA A 197 -21.49 -6.38 21.08
C ALA A 197 -20.32 -6.70 22.01
N ALA A 198 -19.08 -6.31 21.66
CA ALA A 198 -17.87 -6.52 22.46
C ALA A 198 -17.43 -5.23 23.16
N GLY A 199 -18.32 -4.66 23.97
CA GLY A 199 -17.99 -3.53 24.83
C GLY A 199 -17.06 -3.92 25.96
N SER A 200 -15.97 -3.16 26.08
CA SER A 200 -14.97 -3.11 27.16
C SER A 200 -13.76 -4.06 27.03
N GLY A 201 -12.63 -3.48 26.78
CA GLY A 201 -11.36 -4.06 27.22
C GLY A 201 -10.25 -4.15 26.15
N SER A 202 -9.24 -3.40 26.43
CA SER A 202 -7.86 -3.50 25.95
C SER A 202 -7.50 -2.85 24.62
N SER A 203 -6.73 -1.81 24.74
CA SER A 203 -5.77 -1.27 23.78
C SER A 203 -4.95 -2.42 23.18
N GLY A 204 -5.37 -2.92 22.02
CA GLY A 204 -4.65 -3.96 21.31
C GLY A 204 -3.44 -3.36 20.60
N SER A 205 -2.25 -3.54 21.18
CA SER A 205 -0.99 -3.34 20.48
C SER A 205 -0.94 -4.29 19.29
N ILE A 206 -0.65 -3.77 18.09
CA ILE A 206 -0.31 -4.60 16.94
C ILE A 206 1.07 -5.20 17.24
N SER A 207 1.10 -6.48 17.63
CA SER A 207 2.34 -7.22 17.80
C SER A 207 2.91 -7.55 16.43
N PHE A 208 4.13 -7.10 16.17
CA PHE A 208 4.92 -7.49 15.00
C PHE A 208 5.76 -8.74 15.24
N GLU A 209 5.55 -9.43 16.38
CA GLU A 209 6.14 -10.73 16.66
C GLU A 209 5.66 -11.76 15.64
N GLY A 210 6.58 -12.30 14.85
CA GLY A 210 6.31 -13.34 13.85
C GLY A 210 6.35 -12.87 12.40
N ILE A 211 6.71 -11.63 12.10
CA ILE A 211 7.01 -11.23 10.73
C ILE A 211 8.40 -11.75 10.35
N ASP A 212 8.42 -12.83 9.59
CA ASP A 212 9.65 -13.34 8.96
C ASP A 212 10.03 -12.41 7.79
N TRP A 213 10.90 -11.45 8.06
CA TRP A 213 11.40 -10.48 7.09
C TRP A 213 12.29 -11.11 6.01
N SER A 214 12.71 -12.38 6.17
CA SER A 214 13.56 -13.09 5.21
C SER A 214 12.80 -13.58 3.96
N LYS A 215 11.48 -13.45 3.94
CA LYS A 215 10.61 -13.91 2.84
C LYS A 215 10.21 -12.81 1.86
N PHE A 216 10.91 -11.67 1.90
CA PHE A 216 10.65 -10.53 1.02
C PHE A 216 11.87 -10.17 0.17
#